data_1ec2f0700af84457adc43c7ed5b22022
#
_entry.id   1ec2f0700af84457adc43c7ed5b22022
#
_cell.length_a   1.000
_cell.length_b   1.000
_cell.length_c   1.000
_cell.angle_alpha   90.00
_cell.angle_beta   90.00
_cell.angle_gamma   90.00
#
_symmetry.space_group_name_H-M   'P 1'
#
loop_
_entity.id
_entity.type
_entity.pdbx_description
1 polymer ?
#
loop_
_entity_poly.entity_id
_entity_poly.type
_entity_poly.pdbx_seq_one_letter_code
_entity_poly.pdbx_strand_id
1 'polypeptide(L)'
;MDPVAALIHVGIGALLAAIVAFAGRGLRRADPAVTVGLALAFALGWNFVTQEGFPAWPLAAKWHSILIVAGGLGLLAAIDGLIAERCSKFAYRIVANTILAAALVGFALRLPDADMPGIQFIAMGTLPFVLVPLAGLAVRERRFSVPAAISFCFAGLAGLCLEGGFAKLAVLCGSLGAALGGIALLGLRWPVGLGVGGLAAALGLLVSFAAAGAAYYEGQFPVWIWAMPVLALLLMLVASSNKLAGKQKLAAVLRVALPAALALASVGMAIAMGGGQTASESTTEYEIDYGG
;
A
#
# COMPACT_ATOMS: atom_id res chain seq x y z
N MET A 1 -10.19 15.68 -12.24
CA MET A 1 -10.42 14.27 -12.68
C MET A 1 -11.86 13.93 -12.39
N ASP A 2 -12.59 13.38 -13.35
CA ASP A 2 -13.98 12.95 -13.15
C ASP A 2 -14.01 11.83 -12.09
N PRO A 3 -14.79 11.95 -10.99
CA PRO A 3 -14.87 10.93 -9.95
C PRO A 3 -15.39 9.58 -10.47
N VAL A 4 -16.22 9.57 -11.51
CA VAL A 4 -16.71 8.34 -12.14
C VAL A 4 -15.56 7.63 -12.89
N ALA A 5 -14.74 8.38 -13.63
CA ALA A 5 -13.57 7.82 -14.30
C ALA A 5 -12.57 7.24 -13.29
N ALA A 6 -12.34 7.92 -12.16
CA ALA A 6 -11.49 7.42 -11.10
C ALA A 6 -11.98 6.08 -10.53
N LEU A 7 -13.28 5.95 -10.26
CA LEU A 7 -13.88 4.70 -9.77
C LEU A 7 -13.78 3.56 -10.78
N ILE A 8 -13.96 3.85 -12.08
CA ILE A 8 -13.81 2.87 -13.16
C ILE A 8 -12.36 2.35 -13.19
N HIS A 9 -11.36 3.22 -13.13
CA HIS A 9 -9.96 2.84 -13.14
C HIS A 9 -9.59 1.98 -11.93
N VAL A 10 -10.05 2.35 -10.74
CA VAL A 10 -9.88 1.55 -9.51
C VAL A 10 -10.52 0.17 -9.67
N GLY A 11 -11.74 0.12 -10.21
CA GLY A 11 -12.48 -1.13 -10.44
C GLY A 11 -11.78 -2.06 -11.44
N ILE A 12 -11.26 -1.53 -12.54
CA ILE A 12 -10.49 -2.29 -13.54
C ILE A 12 -9.19 -2.83 -12.91
N GLY A 13 -8.45 -2.01 -12.17
CA GLY A 13 -7.25 -2.45 -11.46
C GLY A 13 -7.52 -3.60 -10.50
N ALA A 14 -8.62 -3.52 -9.73
CA ALA A 14 -9.06 -4.58 -8.82
C ALA A 14 -9.45 -5.86 -9.56
N LEU A 15 -10.18 -5.74 -10.68
CA LEU A 15 -10.55 -6.88 -11.51
C LEU A 15 -9.34 -7.58 -12.10
N LEU A 16 -8.38 -6.82 -12.64
CA LEU A 16 -7.14 -7.38 -13.19
C LEU A 16 -6.33 -8.09 -12.12
N ALA A 17 -6.21 -7.51 -10.93
CA ALA A 17 -5.55 -8.16 -9.80
C ALA A 17 -6.25 -9.47 -9.41
N ALA A 18 -7.57 -9.49 -9.39
CA ALA A 18 -8.36 -10.69 -9.11
C ALA A 18 -8.15 -11.76 -10.21
N ILE A 19 -8.12 -11.38 -11.49
CA ILE A 19 -7.86 -12.28 -12.60
C ILE A 19 -6.46 -12.88 -12.50
N VAL A 20 -5.43 -12.08 -12.23
CA VAL A 20 -4.05 -12.55 -12.07
C VAL A 20 -3.95 -13.50 -10.88
N ALA A 21 -4.55 -13.15 -9.74
CA ALA A 21 -4.58 -14.01 -8.56
C ALA A 21 -5.33 -15.33 -8.81
N PHE A 22 -6.40 -15.30 -9.61
CA PHE A 22 -7.16 -16.48 -9.99
C PHE A 22 -6.41 -17.35 -11.00
N ALA A 23 -5.81 -16.76 -12.02
CA ALA A 23 -5.01 -17.46 -13.03
C ALA A 23 -3.81 -18.17 -12.40
N GLY A 24 -3.15 -17.52 -11.43
CA GLY A 24 -2.06 -18.13 -10.68
C GLY A 24 -2.43 -19.40 -9.89
N ARG A 25 -3.73 -19.59 -9.59
CA ARG A 25 -4.24 -20.85 -9.03
C ARG A 25 -4.02 -22.05 -9.96
N GLY A 26 -4.03 -21.83 -11.28
CA GLY A 26 -3.74 -22.88 -12.28
C GLY A 26 -2.29 -23.36 -12.22
N LEU A 27 -1.39 -22.55 -11.72
CA LEU A 27 0.00 -22.90 -11.43
C LEU A 27 0.05 -23.64 -10.09
N ARG A 28 -0.40 -24.89 -10.09
CA ARG A 28 -0.58 -25.77 -8.89
C ARG A 28 0.65 -25.90 -7.98
N ARG A 29 1.80 -25.36 -8.37
CA ARG A 29 3.08 -25.43 -7.65
C ARG A 29 3.64 -24.08 -7.23
N ALA A 30 3.03 -22.96 -7.59
CA ALA A 30 3.54 -21.65 -7.21
C ALA A 30 2.90 -21.16 -5.90
N ASP A 31 3.74 -20.67 -4.99
CA ASP A 31 3.29 -19.96 -3.78
C ASP A 31 2.38 -18.78 -4.22
N PRO A 32 1.24 -18.55 -3.54
CA PRO A 32 0.36 -17.40 -3.81
C PRO A 32 1.10 -16.04 -3.86
N ALA A 33 2.26 -15.92 -3.22
CA ALA A 33 3.08 -14.72 -3.27
C ALA A 33 3.44 -14.27 -4.71
N VAL A 34 3.69 -15.23 -5.62
CA VAL A 34 4.02 -14.93 -7.03
C VAL A 34 2.90 -14.13 -7.68
N THR A 35 1.68 -14.61 -7.53
CA THR A 35 0.51 -14.01 -8.19
C THR A 35 0.10 -12.71 -7.55
N VAL A 36 0.23 -12.59 -6.24
CA VAL A 36 -0.11 -11.36 -5.50
C VAL A 36 0.85 -10.23 -5.83
N GLY A 37 2.17 -10.48 -5.82
CA GLY A 37 3.15 -9.46 -6.17
C GLY A 37 2.96 -8.92 -7.58
N LEU A 38 2.76 -9.82 -8.55
CA LEU A 38 2.47 -9.44 -9.95
C LEU A 38 1.14 -8.70 -10.07
N ALA A 39 0.10 -9.14 -9.35
CA ALA A 39 -1.21 -8.48 -9.36
C ALA A 39 -1.14 -7.04 -8.86
N LEU A 40 -0.40 -6.79 -7.77
CA LEU A 40 -0.21 -5.44 -7.23
C LEU A 40 0.59 -4.55 -8.19
N ALA A 41 1.70 -5.06 -8.73
CA ALA A 41 2.49 -4.34 -9.72
C ALA A 41 1.69 -4.00 -10.97
N PHE A 42 0.85 -4.94 -11.45
CA PHE A 42 0.01 -4.75 -12.61
C PHE A 42 -1.13 -3.75 -12.36
N ALA A 43 -1.82 -3.85 -11.21
CA ALA A 43 -2.87 -2.92 -10.83
C ALA A 43 -2.35 -1.48 -10.74
N LEU A 44 -1.19 -1.29 -10.13
CA LEU A 44 -0.57 0.03 -10.03
C LEU A 44 -0.08 0.53 -11.40
N GLY A 45 0.62 -0.30 -12.16
CA GLY A 45 1.12 0.05 -13.49
C GLY A 45 0.00 0.44 -14.45
N TRP A 46 -1.11 -0.31 -14.47
CA TRP A 46 -2.30 0.02 -15.26
C TRP A 46 -2.87 1.39 -14.90
N ASN A 47 -3.13 1.61 -13.62
CA ASN A 47 -3.70 2.88 -13.18
C ASN A 47 -2.76 4.06 -13.41
N PHE A 48 -1.46 3.85 -13.27
CA PHE A 48 -0.47 4.88 -13.59
C PHE A 48 -0.50 5.23 -15.08
N VAL A 49 -0.38 4.23 -15.96
CA VAL A 49 -0.33 4.47 -17.42
C VAL A 49 -1.63 5.11 -17.93
N THR A 50 -2.76 4.77 -17.34
CA THR A 50 -4.06 5.39 -17.72
C THR A 50 -4.19 6.84 -17.26
N GLN A 51 -3.48 7.27 -16.21
CA GLN A 51 -3.52 8.63 -15.70
C GLN A 51 -2.43 9.54 -16.28
N GLU A 52 -1.23 9.02 -16.47
CA GLU A 52 -0.04 9.80 -16.83
C GLU A 52 0.55 9.41 -18.20
N GLY A 53 0.09 8.31 -18.80
CA GLY A 53 0.77 7.70 -19.92
C GLY A 53 2.00 6.90 -19.51
N PHE A 54 2.80 6.49 -20.48
CA PHE A 54 4.06 5.80 -20.19
C PHE A 54 5.06 6.78 -19.57
N PRO A 55 5.73 6.38 -18.47
CA PRO A 55 6.70 7.25 -17.79
C PRO A 55 7.85 7.60 -18.74
N ALA A 56 8.11 8.90 -18.90
CA ALA A 56 9.29 9.37 -19.60
C ALA A 56 10.55 9.08 -18.79
N TRP A 57 11.65 8.83 -19.45
CA TRP A 57 12.96 8.71 -18.81
C TRP A 57 13.85 9.88 -19.21
N PRO A 58 14.47 10.63 -18.29
CA PRO A 58 14.38 10.50 -16.82
C PRO A 58 12.98 10.80 -16.29
N LEU A 59 12.67 10.30 -15.06
CA LEU A 59 11.35 10.46 -14.43
C LEU A 59 10.98 11.92 -14.29
N ALA A 60 9.83 12.32 -14.83
CA ALA A 60 9.39 13.72 -14.84
C ALA A 60 8.96 14.21 -13.44
N ALA A 61 8.49 13.31 -12.58
CA ALA A 61 8.09 13.64 -11.21
C ALA A 61 8.62 12.60 -10.22
N LYS A 62 8.89 13.05 -9.00
CA LYS A 62 9.45 12.21 -7.92
C LYS A 62 8.59 11.01 -7.60
N TRP A 63 7.28 11.19 -7.52
CA TRP A 63 6.34 10.11 -7.19
C TRP A 63 6.24 9.02 -8.28
N HIS A 64 6.74 9.27 -9.50
CA HIS A 64 6.84 8.25 -10.55
C HIS A 64 7.76 7.08 -10.16
N SER A 65 8.65 7.29 -9.20
CA SER A 65 9.50 6.23 -8.66
C SER A 65 8.72 5.13 -7.96
N ILE A 66 7.52 5.41 -7.49
CA ILE A 66 6.64 4.39 -6.90
C ILE A 66 6.38 3.25 -7.88
N LEU A 67 6.41 3.52 -9.21
CA LEU A 67 6.35 2.47 -10.23
C LEU A 67 7.56 1.53 -10.20
N ILE A 68 8.76 2.11 -10.04
CA ILE A 68 9.99 1.30 -9.94
C ILE A 68 9.92 0.41 -8.69
N VAL A 69 9.45 0.99 -7.57
CA VAL A 69 9.21 0.22 -6.34
C VAL A 69 8.20 -0.88 -6.57
N ALA A 70 7.07 -0.57 -7.20
CA ALA A 70 6.03 -1.57 -7.45
C ALA A 70 6.53 -2.73 -8.32
N GLY A 71 7.24 -2.41 -9.40
CA GLY A 71 7.87 -3.41 -10.26
C GLY A 71 8.90 -4.26 -9.50
N GLY A 72 9.79 -3.60 -8.74
CA GLY A 72 10.82 -4.27 -7.94
C GLY A 72 10.23 -5.15 -6.84
N LEU A 73 9.25 -4.65 -6.09
CA LEU A 73 8.57 -5.41 -5.04
C LEU A 73 7.72 -6.55 -5.62
N GLY A 74 7.06 -6.32 -6.76
CA GLY A 74 6.33 -7.37 -7.47
C GLY A 74 7.25 -8.50 -7.93
N LEU A 75 8.42 -8.16 -8.48
CA LEU A 75 9.44 -9.12 -8.87
C LEU A 75 10.01 -9.86 -7.64
N LEU A 76 10.30 -9.14 -6.57
CA LEU A 76 10.76 -9.72 -5.31
C LEU A 76 9.76 -10.76 -4.76
N ALA A 77 8.47 -10.41 -4.76
CA ALA A 77 7.42 -11.32 -4.33
C ALA A 77 7.32 -12.56 -5.24
N ALA A 78 7.47 -12.37 -6.55
CA ALA A 78 7.47 -13.47 -7.51
C ALA A 78 8.66 -14.41 -7.28
N ILE A 79 9.85 -13.87 -7.10
CA ILE A 79 11.06 -14.65 -6.80
C ILE A 79 10.92 -15.39 -5.47
N ASP A 80 10.45 -14.73 -4.40
CA ASP A 80 10.22 -15.37 -3.10
C ASP A 80 9.26 -16.55 -3.22
N GLY A 81 8.16 -16.38 -3.97
CA GLY A 81 7.17 -17.43 -4.19
C GLY A 81 7.73 -18.62 -4.98
N LEU A 82 8.61 -18.38 -5.97
CA LEU A 82 9.27 -19.44 -6.74
C LEU A 82 10.31 -20.20 -5.91
N ILE A 83 10.96 -19.52 -4.97
CA ILE A 83 11.98 -20.11 -4.09
C ILE A 83 11.35 -20.77 -2.86
N ALA A 84 10.11 -20.40 -2.52
CA ALA A 84 9.42 -20.84 -1.30
C ALA A 84 9.43 -22.35 -1.11
N GLU A 85 9.27 -23.13 -2.19
CA GLU A 85 9.30 -24.58 -2.15
C GLU A 85 10.71 -25.15 -1.90
N ARG A 86 11.75 -24.43 -2.32
CA ARG A 86 13.14 -24.86 -2.22
C ARG A 86 13.82 -24.41 -0.93
N CYS A 87 13.42 -23.25 -0.43
CA CYS A 87 13.98 -22.66 0.79
C CYS A 87 13.02 -22.86 1.97
N SER A 88 13.19 -23.98 2.70
CA SER A 88 12.33 -24.31 3.85
C SER A 88 12.54 -23.38 5.08
N LYS A 89 13.62 -22.59 5.09
CA LYS A 89 13.98 -21.74 6.24
C LYS A 89 13.21 -20.41 6.18
N PHE A 90 12.05 -20.39 6.81
CA PHE A 90 11.15 -19.24 6.91
C PHE A 90 11.85 -17.95 7.36
N ALA A 91 12.73 -18.05 8.37
CA ALA A 91 13.46 -16.89 8.88
C ALA A 91 14.34 -16.21 7.82
N TYR A 92 15.04 -16.97 6.97
CA TYR A 92 15.85 -16.39 5.89
C TYR A 92 14.98 -15.66 4.87
N ARG A 93 13.81 -16.18 4.54
CA ARG A 93 12.88 -15.53 3.62
C ARG A 93 12.40 -14.19 4.19
N ILE A 94 12.07 -14.15 5.48
CA ILE A 94 11.67 -12.88 6.14
C ILE A 94 12.80 -11.87 6.05
N VAL A 95 14.01 -12.26 6.46
CA VAL A 95 15.17 -11.35 6.48
C VAL A 95 15.48 -10.84 5.07
N ALA A 96 15.55 -11.74 4.08
CA ALA A 96 15.84 -11.36 2.69
C ALA A 96 14.77 -10.40 2.13
N ASN A 97 13.49 -10.73 2.28
CA ASN A 97 12.39 -9.88 1.81
C ASN A 97 12.38 -8.53 2.53
N THR A 98 12.69 -8.50 3.83
CA THR A 98 12.75 -7.26 4.61
C THR A 98 13.87 -6.35 4.12
N ILE A 99 15.09 -6.89 3.95
CA ILE A 99 16.26 -6.11 3.49
C ILE A 99 16.01 -5.57 2.07
N LEU A 100 15.58 -6.44 1.15
CA LEU A 100 15.38 -6.07 -0.24
C LEU A 100 14.20 -5.07 -0.39
N ALA A 101 13.11 -5.27 0.33
CA ALA A 101 11.99 -4.34 0.31
C ALA A 101 12.39 -2.98 0.91
N ALA A 102 13.12 -2.96 2.03
CA ALA A 102 13.62 -1.71 2.63
C ALA A 102 14.60 -0.99 1.69
N ALA A 103 15.48 -1.71 1.00
CA ALA A 103 16.39 -1.15 0.02
C ALA A 103 15.64 -0.54 -1.18
N LEU A 104 14.62 -1.22 -1.71
CA LEU A 104 13.79 -0.71 -2.81
C LEU A 104 13.03 0.55 -2.40
N VAL A 105 12.39 0.55 -1.22
CA VAL A 105 11.70 1.72 -0.67
C VAL A 105 12.68 2.88 -0.47
N GLY A 106 13.83 2.61 0.13
CA GLY A 106 14.87 3.62 0.35
C GLY A 106 15.43 4.19 -0.95
N PHE A 107 15.63 3.34 -1.96
CA PHE A 107 16.08 3.79 -3.30
C PHE A 107 15.06 4.70 -3.96
N ALA A 108 13.80 4.34 -3.91
CA ALA A 108 12.73 5.12 -4.52
C ALA A 108 12.52 6.49 -3.87
N LEU A 109 12.72 6.59 -2.57
CA LEU A 109 12.62 7.85 -1.84
C LEU A 109 13.87 8.73 -1.98
N ARG A 110 14.94 8.23 -2.62
CA ARG A 110 16.19 8.94 -2.91
C ARG A 110 16.15 9.83 -4.15
N LEU A 111 15.00 10.05 -4.72
CA LEU A 111 14.89 10.78 -5.98
C LEU A 111 15.53 12.16 -5.92
N PRO A 112 16.09 12.61 -7.09
CA PRO A 112 16.80 13.86 -7.17
C PRO A 112 15.92 14.98 -6.60
N ASP A 113 16.38 15.77 -5.71
CA ASP A 113 15.76 16.90 -5.02
C ASP A 113 14.90 16.60 -3.76
N ALA A 114 14.78 15.37 -3.29
CA ALA A 114 14.17 15.12 -2.00
C ALA A 114 15.25 15.25 -0.90
N ASP A 115 15.49 16.44 -0.44
CA ASP A 115 16.32 16.73 0.75
C ASP A 115 15.62 16.34 2.05
N MET A 116 15.00 15.15 2.07
CA MET A 116 14.30 14.63 3.24
C MET A 116 14.85 13.27 3.70
N PRO A 117 16.13 13.23 4.08
CA PRO A 117 16.74 11.99 4.57
C PRO A 117 15.96 11.42 5.77
N GLY A 118 15.32 12.27 6.59
CA GLY A 118 14.54 11.87 7.74
C GLY A 118 13.35 10.96 7.36
N ILE A 119 12.55 11.33 6.36
CA ILE A 119 11.39 10.53 5.92
C ILE A 119 11.86 9.20 5.32
N GLN A 120 12.94 9.20 4.55
CA GLN A 120 13.53 7.99 4.01
C GLN A 120 13.94 7.00 5.10
N PHE A 121 14.68 7.47 6.13
CA PHE A 121 15.09 6.62 7.23
C PHE A 121 13.91 6.11 8.05
N ILE A 122 12.91 6.95 8.29
CA ILE A 122 11.67 6.54 8.97
C ILE A 122 10.96 5.45 8.16
N ALA A 123 10.82 5.61 6.85
CA ALA A 123 10.18 4.62 5.99
C ALA A 123 10.93 3.29 5.99
N MET A 124 12.26 3.33 5.80
CA MET A 124 13.11 2.12 5.83
C MET A 124 13.07 1.41 7.19
N GLY A 125 12.98 2.16 8.30
CA GLY A 125 12.88 1.59 9.65
C GLY A 125 11.48 1.07 9.98
N THR A 126 10.44 1.73 9.50
CA THR A 126 9.04 1.33 9.74
C THR A 126 8.72 0.01 9.05
N LEU A 127 9.24 -0.21 7.85
CA LEU A 127 8.96 -1.44 7.08
C LEU A 127 9.35 -2.72 7.84
N PRO A 128 10.59 -2.92 8.30
CA PRO A 128 10.95 -4.12 9.07
C PRO A 128 10.20 -4.21 10.40
N PHE A 129 9.94 -3.08 11.04
CA PHE A 129 9.22 -3.02 12.32
C PHE A 129 7.79 -3.58 12.20
N VAL A 130 7.14 -3.38 11.04
CA VAL A 130 5.79 -3.91 10.78
C VAL A 130 5.85 -5.28 10.10
N LEU A 131 6.74 -5.48 9.13
CA LEU A 131 6.83 -6.71 8.33
C LEU A 131 7.18 -7.94 9.16
N VAL A 132 8.22 -7.83 9.99
CA VAL A 132 8.73 -8.99 10.73
C VAL A 132 7.67 -9.63 11.64
N PRO A 133 6.98 -8.87 12.50
CA PRO A 133 5.94 -9.47 13.34
C PRO A 133 4.73 -9.97 12.56
N LEU A 134 4.38 -9.34 11.43
CA LEU A 134 3.23 -9.75 10.63
C LEU A 134 3.53 -10.95 9.71
N ALA A 135 4.78 -11.22 9.37
CA ALA A 135 5.14 -12.33 8.50
C ALA A 135 4.64 -13.69 9.04
N GLY A 136 4.71 -13.88 10.35
CA GLY A 136 4.16 -15.07 11.01
C GLY A 136 2.64 -15.20 10.86
N LEU A 137 1.92 -14.09 10.90
CA LEU A 137 0.47 -14.06 10.68
C LEU A 137 0.11 -14.33 9.22
N ALA A 138 0.83 -13.74 8.27
CA ALA A 138 0.57 -13.92 6.85
C ALA A 138 0.67 -15.38 6.40
N VAL A 139 1.54 -16.15 7.03
CA VAL A 139 1.71 -17.58 6.73
C VAL A 139 0.74 -18.46 7.52
N ARG A 140 0.52 -18.18 8.80
CA ARG A 140 -0.32 -19.01 9.68
C ARG A 140 -1.82 -18.77 9.49
N GLU A 141 -2.22 -17.52 9.42
CA GLU A 141 -3.61 -17.11 9.64
C GLU A 141 -4.35 -16.78 8.35
N ARG A 142 -3.63 -16.62 7.23
CA ARG A 142 -4.33 -16.81 6.07
C ARG A 142 -5.07 -15.73 5.35
N ARG A 143 -5.21 -15.98 4.34
CA ARG A 143 -6.10 -15.85 3.17
C ARG A 143 -7.00 -14.59 3.15
N PHE A 144 -7.71 -14.25 4.23
CA PHE A 144 -8.67 -13.12 4.25
C PHE A 144 -8.19 -11.94 5.08
N SER A 145 -7.86 -12.16 6.35
CA SER A 145 -7.73 -11.06 7.32
C SER A 145 -6.54 -10.14 7.04
N VAL A 146 -5.40 -10.70 6.61
CA VAL A 146 -4.19 -9.88 6.33
C VAL A 146 -4.39 -9.00 5.09
N PRO A 147 -4.77 -9.54 3.90
CA PRO A 147 -5.01 -8.68 2.75
C PRO A 147 -6.17 -7.71 2.96
N ALA A 148 -7.22 -8.10 3.71
CA ALA A 148 -8.32 -7.19 4.04
C ALA A 148 -7.85 -6.03 4.92
N ALA A 149 -7.08 -6.29 5.97
CA ALA A 149 -6.55 -5.23 6.83
C ALA A 149 -5.67 -4.24 6.05
N ILE A 150 -4.77 -4.74 5.20
CA ILE A 150 -3.91 -3.89 4.37
C ILE A 150 -4.74 -3.10 3.35
N SER A 151 -5.81 -3.71 2.78
CA SER A 151 -6.74 -3.02 1.89
C SER A 151 -7.36 -1.79 2.56
N PHE A 152 -7.83 -1.90 3.80
CA PHE A 152 -8.35 -0.76 4.56
C PHE A 152 -7.28 0.29 4.89
N CYS A 153 -6.04 -0.13 5.14
CA CYS A 153 -4.95 0.82 5.35
C CYS A 153 -4.64 1.62 4.07
N PHE A 154 -4.69 0.99 2.90
CA PHE A 154 -4.60 1.71 1.62
C PHE A 154 -5.79 2.64 1.38
N ALA A 155 -7.00 2.24 1.77
CA ALA A 155 -8.18 3.10 1.67
C ALA A 155 -8.04 4.33 2.58
N GLY A 156 -7.55 4.16 3.81
CA GLY A 156 -7.24 5.28 4.70
C GLY A 156 -6.17 6.20 4.10
N LEU A 157 -5.10 5.63 3.54
CA LEU A 157 -4.05 6.41 2.90
C LEU A 157 -4.56 7.15 1.66
N ALA A 158 -5.46 6.53 0.87
CA ALA A 158 -6.13 7.22 -0.24
C ALA A 158 -6.95 8.42 0.24
N GLY A 159 -7.67 8.28 1.36
CA GLY A 159 -8.38 9.39 2.00
C GLY A 159 -7.44 10.53 2.42
N LEU A 160 -6.30 10.20 3.04
CA LEU A 160 -5.28 11.20 3.39
C LEU A 160 -4.73 11.93 2.16
N CYS A 161 -4.46 11.21 1.06
CA CYS A 161 -4.02 11.81 -0.19
C CYS A 161 -5.08 12.73 -0.80
N LEU A 162 -6.38 12.39 -0.68
CA LEU A 162 -7.48 13.25 -1.14
C LEU A 162 -7.55 14.53 -0.33
N GLU A 163 -7.50 14.45 1.00
CA GLU A 163 -7.50 15.61 1.89
C GLU A 163 -6.28 16.50 1.66
N GLY A 164 -5.14 15.91 1.32
CA GLY A 164 -3.95 16.64 0.90
C GLY A 164 -4.04 17.24 -0.51
N GLY A 165 -5.11 17.00 -1.29
CA GLY A 165 -5.27 17.54 -2.64
C GLY A 165 -4.58 16.75 -3.76
N PHE A 166 -3.98 15.59 -3.48
CA PHE A 166 -3.29 14.79 -4.50
C PHE A 166 -4.14 13.61 -5.01
N ALA A 167 -5.15 13.95 -5.80
CA ALA A 167 -6.12 12.99 -6.32
C ALA A 167 -5.48 11.81 -7.08
N LYS A 168 -4.39 12.03 -7.83
CA LYS A 168 -3.72 10.96 -8.58
C LYS A 168 -3.12 9.90 -7.66
N LEU A 169 -2.44 10.32 -6.60
CA LEU A 169 -1.87 9.40 -5.61
C LEU A 169 -2.99 8.66 -4.85
N ALA A 170 -4.08 9.35 -4.56
CA ALA A 170 -5.26 8.76 -3.93
C ALA A 170 -5.86 7.63 -4.78
N VAL A 171 -6.00 7.82 -6.10
CA VAL A 171 -6.51 6.79 -7.02
C VAL A 171 -5.58 5.59 -7.07
N LEU A 172 -4.26 5.80 -7.08
CA LEU A 172 -3.29 4.70 -7.05
C LEU A 172 -3.36 3.92 -5.73
N CYS A 173 -3.43 4.60 -4.59
CA CYS A 173 -3.66 3.97 -3.28
C CYS A 173 -4.97 3.17 -3.26
N GLY A 174 -6.06 3.80 -3.75
CA GLY A 174 -7.38 3.17 -3.83
C GLY A 174 -7.38 1.91 -4.69
N SER A 175 -6.65 1.92 -5.82
CA SER A 175 -6.54 0.75 -6.70
C SER A 175 -5.80 -0.41 -6.04
N LEU A 176 -4.73 -0.15 -5.29
CA LEU A 176 -4.04 -1.17 -4.52
C LEU A 176 -4.90 -1.72 -3.39
N GLY A 177 -5.62 -0.82 -2.69
CA GLY A 177 -6.60 -1.21 -1.67
C GLY A 177 -7.68 -2.12 -2.26
N ALA A 178 -8.26 -1.76 -3.40
CA ALA A 178 -9.27 -2.56 -4.08
C ALA A 178 -8.72 -3.91 -4.58
N ALA A 179 -7.48 -3.93 -5.10
CA ALA A 179 -6.80 -5.16 -5.51
C ALA A 179 -6.62 -6.14 -4.33
N LEU A 180 -6.14 -5.63 -3.18
CA LEU A 180 -5.99 -6.42 -1.96
C LEU A 180 -7.33 -6.87 -1.39
N GLY A 181 -8.36 -6.01 -1.46
CA GLY A 181 -9.74 -6.36 -1.10
C GLY A 181 -10.27 -7.51 -1.97
N GLY A 182 -10.04 -7.47 -3.27
CA GLY A 182 -10.36 -8.55 -4.20
C GLY A 182 -9.63 -9.86 -3.84
N ILE A 183 -8.34 -9.80 -3.53
CA ILE A 183 -7.55 -10.94 -3.07
C ILE A 183 -8.10 -11.49 -1.74
N ALA A 184 -8.49 -10.61 -0.81
CA ALA A 184 -9.13 -11.01 0.44
C ALA A 184 -10.44 -11.77 0.20
N LEU A 185 -11.31 -11.26 -0.67
CA LEU A 185 -12.56 -11.92 -1.03
C LEU A 185 -12.32 -13.29 -1.67
N LEU A 186 -11.34 -13.39 -2.58
CA LEU A 186 -10.92 -14.68 -3.13
C LEU A 186 -10.43 -15.61 -2.02
N GLY A 187 -9.72 -15.11 -1.04
CA GLY A 187 -9.22 -15.84 0.13
C GLY A 187 -10.30 -16.46 1.02
N LEU A 188 -11.54 -15.98 0.95
CA LEU A 188 -12.68 -16.61 1.66
C LEU A 188 -13.02 -17.98 1.09
N ARG A 189 -12.88 -18.15 -0.22
CA ARG A 189 -13.28 -19.40 -0.92
C ARG A 189 -12.10 -20.27 -1.32
N TRP A 190 -10.97 -19.65 -1.61
CA TRP A 190 -9.80 -20.33 -2.18
C TRP A 190 -8.55 -20.10 -1.33
N PRO A 191 -7.55 -21.00 -1.40
CA PRO A 191 -6.31 -20.87 -0.66
C PRO A 191 -5.39 -19.80 -1.29
N VAL A 192 -5.87 -18.57 -1.40
CA VAL A 192 -5.10 -17.43 -1.88
C VAL A 192 -4.71 -16.59 -0.69
N GLY A 193 -3.41 -16.44 -0.45
CA GLY A 193 -2.85 -15.61 0.62
C GLY A 193 -1.73 -14.72 0.08
N LEU A 194 -1.17 -13.86 0.93
CA LEU A 194 -0.07 -12.98 0.51
C LEU A 194 1.28 -13.71 0.46
N GLY A 195 1.48 -14.71 1.30
CA GLY A 195 2.82 -15.23 1.54
C GLY A 195 3.76 -14.17 2.14
N VAL A 196 5.05 -14.50 2.27
CA VAL A 196 6.04 -13.53 2.82
C VAL A 196 6.36 -12.45 1.80
N GLY A 197 6.66 -12.84 0.56
CA GLY A 197 7.00 -11.89 -0.50
C GLY A 197 5.85 -10.96 -0.87
N GLY A 198 4.61 -11.48 -0.98
CA GLY A 198 3.43 -10.65 -1.23
C GLY A 198 3.12 -9.69 -0.08
N LEU A 199 3.35 -10.11 1.17
CA LEU A 199 3.27 -9.23 2.33
C LEU A 199 4.32 -8.11 2.24
N ALA A 200 5.57 -8.47 1.93
CA ALA A 200 6.65 -7.50 1.79
C ALA A 200 6.36 -6.48 0.67
N ALA A 201 5.80 -6.94 -0.46
CA ALA A 201 5.39 -6.07 -1.55
C ALA A 201 4.26 -5.12 -1.14
N ALA A 202 3.21 -5.63 -0.50
CA ALA A 202 2.07 -4.82 -0.07
C ALA A 202 2.49 -3.78 0.98
N LEU A 203 3.29 -4.18 1.98
CA LEU A 203 3.79 -3.26 3.01
C LEU A 203 4.80 -2.26 2.46
N GLY A 204 5.71 -2.70 1.58
CA GLY A 204 6.67 -1.82 0.93
C GLY A 204 5.98 -0.72 0.13
N LEU A 205 4.92 -1.06 -0.61
CA LEU A 205 4.09 -0.09 -1.31
C LEU A 205 3.36 0.84 -0.33
N LEU A 206 2.72 0.29 0.70
CA LEU A 206 2.00 1.10 1.70
C LEU A 206 2.93 2.13 2.37
N VAL A 207 4.13 1.71 2.76
CA VAL A 207 5.15 2.59 3.35
C VAL A 207 5.64 3.64 2.34
N SER A 208 5.85 3.24 1.07
CA SER A 208 6.27 4.16 0.01
C SER A 208 5.24 5.26 -0.26
N PHE A 209 3.96 4.90 -0.29
CA PHE A 209 2.88 5.87 -0.47
C PHE A 209 2.72 6.79 0.75
N ALA A 210 2.84 6.25 1.97
CA ALA A 210 2.80 7.05 3.19
C ALA A 210 3.97 8.05 3.24
N ALA A 211 5.17 7.62 2.89
CA ALA A 211 6.35 8.48 2.82
C ALA A 211 6.25 9.52 1.70
N ALA A 212 5.74 9.15 0.52
CA ALA A 212 5.50 10.09 -0.56
C ALA A 212 4.46 11.14 -0.15
N GLY A 213 3.35 10.73 0.46
CA GLY A 213 2.36 11.66 1.00
C GLY A 213 2.96 12.62 2.01
N ALA A 214 3.71 12.13 2.99
CA ALA A 214 4.39 12.97 3.98
C ALA A 214 5.39 13.94 3.36
N ALA A 215 6.11 13.54 2.30
CA ALA A 215 7.09 14.38 1.62
C ALA A 215 6.44 15.45 0.74
N TYR A 216 5.33 15.13 0.06
CA TYR A 216 4.65 16.09 -0.82
C TYR A 216 3.81 17.12 -0.05
N TYR A 217 3.37 16.76 1.15
CA TYR A 217 2.51 17.60 2.00
C TYR A 217 3.22 18.07 3.25
N GLU A 218 4.50 18.40 3.11
CA GLU A 218 5.28 18.98 4.19
C GLU A 218 4.57 20.22 4.76
N GLY A 219 4.24 20.13 6.06
CA GLY A 219 3.57 21.22 6.77
C GLY A 219 2.05 21.19 6.80
N GLN A 220 1.33 20.43 5.93
CA GLN A 220 -0.12 20.32 6.02
C GLN A 220 -0.55 19.35 7.12
N PHE A 221 0.05 18.15 7.14
CA PHE A 221 -0.22 17.17 8.18
C PHE A 221 1.08 16.69 8.82
N PRO A 222 1.10 16.49 10.14
CA PRO A 222 2.24 15.89 10.82
C PRO A 222 2.56 14.50 10.26
N VAL A 223 3.85 14.15 10.18
CA VAL A 223 4.34 12.87 9.63
C VAL A 223 3.69 11.64 10.29
N TRP A 224 3.34 11.73 11.58
CA TRP A 224 2.69 10.64 12.30
C TRP A 224 1.29 10.29 11.76
N ILE A 225 0.55 11.24 11.18
CA ILE A 225 -0.74 10.97 10.54
C ILE A 225 -0.56 10.04 9.35
N TRP A 226 0.47 10.27 8.53
CA TRP A 226 0.83 9.42 7.40
C TRP A 226 1.32 8.04 7.83
N ALA A 227 1.97 7.94 9.00
CA ALA A 227 2.43 6.68 9.55
C ALA A 227 1.29 5.83 10.16
N MET A 228 0.18 6.45 10.58
CA MET A 228 -0.92 5.74 11.26
C MET A 228 -1.49 4.55 10.47
N PRO A 229 -1.82 4.66 9.16
CA PRO A 229 -2.31 3.52 8.39
C PRO A 229 -1.32 2.35 8.34
N VAL A 230 -0.02 2.63 8.33
CA VAL A 230 1.03 1.59 8.35
C VAL A 230 1.10 0.92 9.73
N LEU A 231 1.18 1.72 10.79
CA LEU A 231 1.29 1.23 12.17
C LEU A 231 0.00 0.56 12.66
N ALA A 232 -1.14 0.93 12.08
CA ALA A 232 -2.44 0.29 12.37
C ALA A 232 -2.39 -1.23 12.20
N LEU A 233 -1.58 -1.73 11.27
CA LEU A 233 -1.43 -3.16 11.03
C LEU A 233 -0.85 -3.92 12.24
N LEU A 234 -0.11 -3.26 13.13
CA LEU A 234 0.38 -3.89 14.36
C LEU A 234 -0.77 -4.28 15.31
N LEU A 235 -1.93 -3.63 15.19
CA LEU A 235 -3.11 -4.01 15.99
C LEU A 235 -3.63 -5.42 15.65
N MET A 236 -3.27 -5.97 14.49
CA MET A 236 -3.56 -7.37 14.17
C MET A 236 -2.89 -8.33 15.15
N LEU A 237 -1.73 -7.97 15.69
CA LEU A 237 -1.01 -8.78 16.68
C LEU A 237 -1.80 -8.86 17.99
N VAL A 238 -2.42 -7.75 18.42
CA VAL A 238 -3.29 -7.71 19.60
C VAL A 238 -4.48 -8.64 19.41
N ALA A 239 -5.12 -8.59 18.25
CA ALA A 239 -6.23 -9.48 17.90
C ALA A 239 -5.82 -10.95 17.71
N SER A 240 -4.52 -11.23 17.60
CA SER A 240 -3.97 -12.59 17.46
C SER A 240 -3.46 -13.17 18.79
N SER A 241 -3.69 -12.46 19.88
CA SER A 241 -3.26 -12.90 21.23
C SER A 241 -3.97 -14.17 21.67
N ASN A 242 -3.31 -14.94 22.54
CA ASN A 242 -3.83 -16.20 23.08
C ASN A 242 -5.18 -16.04 23.81
N LYS A 243 -5.51 -14.83 24.30
CA LYS A 243 -6.80 -14.53 24.94
C LYS A 243 -8.01 -14.74 24.03
N LEU A 244 -7.81 -14.68 22.71
CA LEU A 244 -8.85 -14.86 21.68
C LEU A 244 -8.78 -16.23 21.01
N ALA A 245 -7.92 -17.13 21.43
CA ALA A 245 -7.71 -18.44 20.82
C ALA A 245 -8.99 -19.28 20.71
N GLY A 246 -9.91 -19.17 21.68
CA GLY A 246 -11.20 -19.85 21.68
C GLY A 246 -12.29 -19.15 20.85
N LYS A 247 -12.06 -17.92 20.35
CA LYS A 247 -13.06 -17.09 19.65
C LYS A 247 -12.58 -16.72 18.23
N GLN A 248 -12.33 -17.71 17.39
CA GLN A 248 -11.68 -17.49 16.07
C GLN A 248 -12.42 -16.49 15.18
N LYS A 249 -13.76 -16.50 15.16
CA LYS A 249 -14.56 -15.53 14.37
C LYS A 249 -14.36 -14.10 14.85
N LEU A 250 -14.40 -13.90 16.16
CA LEU A 250 -14.17 -12.58 16.77
C LEU A 250 -12.74 -12.10 16.51
N ALA A 251 -11.74 -12.97 16.67
CA ALA A 251 -10.36 -12.66 16.36
C ALA A 251 -10.16 -12.24 14.89
N ALA A 252 -10.79 -12.94 13.94
CA ALA A 252 -10.74 -12.60 12.52
C ALA A 252 -11.37 -11.22 12.24
N VAL A 253 -12.50 -10.92 12.84
CA VAL A 253 -13.15 -9.60 12.72
C VAL A 253 -12.27 -8.51 13.31
N LEU A 254 -11.74 -8.69 14.51
CA LEU A 254 -10.89 -7.70 15.18
C LEU A 254 -9.58 -7.45 14.43
N ARG A 255 -9.00 -8.45 13.77
CA ARG A 255 -7.80 -8.29 12.92
C ARG A 255 -8.02 -7.34 11.74
N VAL A 256 -9.24 -7.22 11.27
CA VAL A 256 -9.58 -6.29 10.19
C VAL A 256 -10.12 -4.98 10.76
N ALA A 257 -11.02 -5.06 11.73
CA ALA A 257 -11.71 -3.88 12.26
C ALA A 257 -10.77 -2.89 12.98
N LEU A 258 -9.79 -3.40 13.76
CA LEU A 258 -8.87 -2.52 14.50
C LEU A 258 -7.95 -1.71 13.56
N PRO A 259 -7.25 -2.32 12.58
CA PRO A 259 -6.49 -1.55 11.60
C PRO A 259 -7.36 -0.60 10.78
N ALA A 260 -8.54 -1.05 10.34
CA ALA A 260 -9.47 -0.21 9.59
C ALA A 260 -9.92 1.00 10.39
N ALA A 261 -10.29 0.82 11.67
CA ALA A 261 -10.71 1.94 12.53
C ALA A 261 -9.58 2.97 12.71
N LEU A 262 -8.33 2.52 12.92
CA LEU A 262 -7.21 3.45 13.07
C LEU A 262 -6.85 4.14 11.76
N ALA A 263 -6.91 3.43 10.62
CA ALA A 263 -6.69 4.03 9.30
C ALA A 263 -7.77 5.08 8.97
N LEU A 264 -9.04 4.83 9.30
CA LEU A 264 -10.11 5.81 9.14
C LEU A 264 -9.98 6.97 10.12
N ALA A 265 -9.54 6.72 11.35
CA ALA A 265 -9.28 7.77 12.33
C ALA A 265 -8.20 8.75 11.86
N SER A 266 -7.17 8.28 11.13
CA SER A 266 -6.17 9.18 10.54
C SER A 266 -6.77 10.15 9.52
N VAL A 267 -7.73 9.69 8.70
CA VAL A 267 -8.46 10.55 7.76
C VAL A 267 -9.34 11.56 8.52
N GLY A 268 -10.07 11.10 9.54
CA GLY A 268 -10.90 12.00 10.37
C GLY A 268 -10.07 13.09 11.06
N MET A 269 -8.85 12.75 11.53
CA MET A 269 -7.93 13.75 12.08
C MET A 269 -7.41 14.74 11.03
N ALA A 270 -7.09 14.26 9.82
CA ALA A 270 -6.67 15.13 8.72
C ALA A 270 -7.77 16.12 8.35
N ILE A 271 -9.02 15.66 8.23
CA ILE A 271 -10.20 16.53 7.99
C ILE A 271 -10.35 17.57 9.11
N ALA A 272 -10.22 17.15 10.37
CA ALA A 272 -10.35 18.05 11.50
C ALA A 272 -9.22 19.11 11.56
N MET A 273 -8.04 18.80 11.06
CA MET A 273 -6.90 19.73 10.97
C MET A 273 -6.98 20.61 9.71
N GLY A 274 -7.41 20.04 8.57
CA GLY A 274 -7.48 20.74 7.27
C GLY A 274 -8.70 21.64 7.12
N GLY A 275 -9.81 21.36 7.82
CA GLY A 275 -11.05 22.12 7.72
C GLY A 275 -11.00 23.60 8.14
N GLY A 276 -9.84 24.07 8.66
CA GLY A 276 -9.59 25.48 8.98
C GLY A 276 -8.94 26.29 7.85
N GLN A 277 -8.36 25.63 6.83
CA GLN A 277 -7.55 26.35 5.82
C GLN A 277 -8.25 26.61 4.48
N THR A 278 -9.32 25.90 4.15
CA THR A 278 -10.01 26.06 2.86
C THR A 278 -10.96 27.28 2.76
N ALA A 279 -11.11 28.07 3.81
CA ALA A 279 -12.00 29.21 3.83
C ALA A 279 -11.33 30.58 3.52
N SER A 280 -9.99 30.64 3.38
CA SER A 280 -9.32 31.96 3.33
C SER A 280 -8.50 32.29 2.08
N GLU A 281 -8.36 31.40 1.10
CA GLU A 281 -7.46 31.66 -0.05
C GLU A 281 -8.03 31.38 -1.44
N SER A 282 -9.26 31.77 -1.73
CA SER A 282 -9.75 31.70 -3.13
C SER A 282 -10.12 33.05 -3.73
N THR A 283 -9.44 34.12 -3.34
CA THR A 283 -9.63 35.44 -3.99
C THR A 283 -8.29 36.15 -4.18
N THR A 284 -7.36 35.52 -4.87
CA THR A 284 -6.38 36.25 -5.68
C THR A 284 -6.87 36.13 -7.12
N GLU A 285 -7.75 37.05 -7.50
CA GLU A 285 -8.00 37.42 -8.89
C GLU A 285 -6.65 37.69 -9.55
N TYR A 286 -6.24 36.81 -10.45
CA TYR A 286 -5.18 37.12 -11.40
C TYR A 286 -5.78 38.14 -12.37
N GLU A 287 -5.58 39.40 -12.07
CA GLU A 287 -5.79 40.50 -13.00
C GLU A 287 -4.71 40.33 -14.08
N ILE A 288 -5.07 39.68 -15.20
CA ILE A 288 -4.24 39.61 -16.38
C ILE A 288 -4.30 41.00 -17.01
N ASP A 289 -3.30 41.82 -16.71
CA ASP A 289 -3.07 43.10 -17.38
C ASP A 289 -2.72 42.83 -18.85
N TYR A 290 -3.69 42.97 -19.72
CA TYR A 290 -3.49 43.06 -21.15
C TYR A 290 -3.01 44.50 -21.46
N GLY A 291 -1.71 44.77 -21.20
CA GLY A 291 -1.03 46.00 -21.64
C GLY A 291 -1.20 46.16 -23.14
N GLY A 292 -1.85 47.26 -23.55
CA GLY A 292 -2.08 47.74 -24.91
C GLY A 292 -0.79 48.19 -25.59
#